data_8e22eb9af600ece0acf76c834e6d9403
#
_entry.id   8e22eb9af600ece0acf76c834e6d9403
#
_cell.length_a   1.000
_cell.length_b   1.000
_cell.length_c   1.000
_cell.angle_alpha   90.00
_cell.angle_beta   90.00
_cell.angle_gamma   90.00
#
_symmetry.space_group_name_H-M   'P 1'
#
loop_
_entity.id
_entity.type
_entity.pdbx_description
1 polymer ?
#
loop_
_entity_poly.entity_id
_entity_poly.type
_entity_poly.pdbx_seq_one_letter_code
_entity_poly.pdbx_strand_id
1 'polypeptide(L)'
;MGGFGGSNKNIGIGCADGKIGKKWIHSNNSQWDVAEEELMEKISESTKATIDYFGKHICYVNVMRNMSVSCDCEGLAAEPVVTPNVGILASMDILAIDQACVDIIYAMKPEENKALKERIETRHGHRQLSYMKELGMGNDRYVLIDLDNDEVRIYPKDCVKDLKPFGK
;
A
#
# COMPACT_ATOMS: atom_id res chain seq x y z
N MET A 1 -1.40 3.47 -12.66
CA MET A 1 -0.07 3.12 -12.15
C MET A 1 -0.28 2.56 -10.78
N GLY A 2 0.50 1.69 -10.22
CA GLY A 2 0.43 1.03 -8.91
C GLY A 2 -0.96 0.65 -8.39
N GLY A 3 -1.17 -0.57 -7.94
CA GLY A 3 -2.48 -1.05 -7.48
C GLY A 3 -2.95 -0.37 -6.19
N PHE A 4 -2.04 -0.10 -5.27
CA PHE A 4 -2.31 0.68 -4.05
C PHE A 4 -1.02 1.36 -3.54
N GLY A 5 -1.19 2.41 -2.74
CA GLY A 5 -0.11 3.05 -2.00
C GLY A 5 0.07 2.35 -0.65
N GLY A 6 1.29 1.96 -0.33
CA GLY A 6 1.67 1.31 0.90
C GLY A 6 3.17 1.40 1.07
N SER A 7 3.73 0.76 2.10
CA SER A 7 5.17 0.75 2.33
C SER A 7 5.94 0.19 1.14
N ASN A 8 5.46 -0.89 0.53
CA ASN A 8 6.08 -1.48 -0.65
C ASN A 8 6.23 -0.48 -1.80
N LYS A 9 5.14 0.10 -2.27
CA LYS A 9 5.18 1.06 -3.39
C LYS A 9 6.02 2.29 -3.07
N ASN A 10 5.86 2.85 -1.89
CA ASN A 10 6.55 4.09 -1.51
C ASN A 10 8.07 3.89 -1.42
N ILE A 11 8.54 2.78 -0.88
CA ILE A 11 9.96 2.44 -0.85
C ILE A 11 10.46 2.11 -2.26
N GLY A 12 9.77 1.22 -2.98
CA GLY A 12 10.20 0.74 -4.29
C GLY A 12 10.37 1.85 -5.32
N ILE A 13 9.45 2.81 -5.35
CA ILE A 13 9.53 3.97 -6.25
C ILE A 13 10.38 5.10 -5.64
N GLY A 14 10.22 5.36 -4.34
CA GLY A 14 10.88 6.47 -3.67
C GLY A 14 12.40 6.32 -3.54
N CYS A 15 12.88 5.11 -3.28
CA CYS A 15 14.31 4.81 -3.13
C CYS A 15 14.99 4.40 -4.45
N ALA A 16 14.23 4.18 -5.53
CA ALA A 16 14.80 3.86 -6.82
C ALA A 16 15.59 5.04 -7.41
N ASP A 17 16.71 4.74 -8.07
CA ASP A 17 17.49 5.75 -8.81
C ASP A 17 16.60 6.55 -9.78
N GLY A 18 16.77 7.86 -9.78
CA GLY A 18 15.88 8.77 -10.53
C GLY A 18 15.98 8.66 -12.06
N LYS A 19 17.07 8.11 -12.59
CA LYS A 19 17.28 7.98 -14.04
C LYS A 19 17.08 6.55 -14.52
N ILE A 20 17.79 5.60 -13.93
CA ILE A 20 17.79 4.21 -14.39
C ILE A 20 16.73 3.39 -13.67
N GLY A 21 16.66 3.48 -12.34
CA GLY A 21 15.73 2.68 -11.54
C GLY A 21 14.25 2.96 -11.84
N LYS A 22 13.88 4.24 -11.90
CA LYS A 22 12.51 4.62 -12.25
C LYS A 22 12.12 4.23 -13.67
N LYS A 23 13.04 4.34 -14.62
CA LYS A 23 12.82 3.86 -16.00
C LYS A 23 12.64 2.35 -16.04
N TRP A 24 13.44 1.60 -15.28
CA TRP A 24 13.33 0.16 -15.23
C TRP A 24 11.98 -0.29 -14.65
N ILE A 25 11.51 0.35 -13.57
CA ILE A 25 10.20 0.06 -12.97
C ILE A 25 9.06 0.33 -13.95
N HIS A 26 9.10 1.47 -14.67
CA HIS A 26 8.01 1.91 -15.55
C HIS A 26 8.15 1.48 -17.02
N SER A 27 9.15 0.71 -17.39
CA SER A 27 9.65 0.35 -18.71
C SER A 27 10.59 1.38 -19.35
N ASN A 28 11.42 0.89 -20.25
CA ASN A 28 12.40 1.73 -20.95
C ASN A 28 11.80 2.61 -22.06
N ASN A 29 10.62 2.27 -22.57
CA ASN A 29 10.04 2.91 -23.76
C ASN A 29 8.92 3.88 -23.42
N SER A 30 8.03 3.51 -22.50
CA SER A 30 6.94 4.36 -22.04
C SER A 30 6.45 3.85 -20.70
N GLN A 31 6.20 4.75 -19.76
CA GLN A 31 5.63 4.39 -18.45
C GLN A 31 4.23 3.76 -18.53
N TRP A 32 3.65 3.71 -19.73
CA TRP A 32 2.31 3.18 -20.00
C TRP A 32 2.34 1.79 -20.64
N ASP A 33 3.51 1.29 -21.04
CA ASP A 33 3.66 0.04 -21.79
C ASP A 33 4.02 -1.16 -20.92
N VAL A 34 4.17 -0.97 -19.61
CA VAL A 34 4.41 -2.07 -18.67
C VAL A 34 3.10 -2.75 -18.33
N ALA A 35 3.05 -4.07 -18.46
CA ALA A 35 1.93 -4.86 -17.96
C ALA A 35 1.74 -4.59 -16.46
N GLU A 36 0.49 -4.51 -16.01
CA GLU A 36 0.17 -4.07 -14.65
C GLU A 36 0.81 -4.97 -13.59
N GLU A 37 0.79 -6.28 -13.79
CA GLU A 37 1.44 -7.23 -12.87
C GLU A 37 2.96 -7.08 -12.88
N GLU A 38 3.59 -6.92 -14.03
CA GLU A 38 5.03 -6.67 -14.14
C GLU A 38 5.44 -5.39 -13.41
N LEU A 39 4.62 -4.34 -13.47
CA LEU A 39 4.85 -3.12 -12.70
C LEU A 39 4.81 -3.39 -11.19
N MET A 40 3.84 -4.19 -10.71
CA MET A 40 3.74 -4.54 -9.29
C MET A 40 4.95 -5.36 -8.82
N GLU A 41 5.43 -6.27 -9.66
CA GLU A 41 6.60 -7.10 -9.40
C GLU A 41 7.89 -6.25 -9.34
N LYS A 42 8.12 -5.40 -10.33
CA LYS A 42 9.27 -4.49 -10.36
C LYS A 42 9.31 -3.52 -9.17
N ILE A 43 8.17 -3.03 -8.73
CA ILE A 43 8.07 -2.23 -7.50
C ILE A 43 8.57 -3.06 -6.31
N SER A 44 8.11 -4.29 -6.17
CA SER A 44 8.48 -5.16 -5.05
C SER A 44 9.96 -5.57 -5.08
N GLU A 45 10.54 -5.81 -6.26
CA GLU A 45 11.97 -6.09 -6.40
C GLU A 45 12.83 -4.88 -6.00
N SER A 46 12.43 -3.68 -6.42
CA SER A 46 13.11 -2.44 -6.00
C SER A 46 13.02 -2.22 -4.49
N THR A 47 11.85 -2.51 -3.90
CA THR A 47 11.67 -2.46 -2.45
C THR A 47 12.57 -3.45 -1.75
N LYS A 48 12.63 -4.69 -2.26
CA LYS A 48 13.46 -5.75 -1.67
C LYS A 48 14.93 -5.35 -1.59
N ALA A 49 15.46 -4.74 -2.62
CA ALA A 49 16.85 -4.26 -2.60
C ALA A 49 17.10 -3.26 -1.45
N THR A 50 16.13 -2.40 -1.16
CA THR A 50 16.22 -1.43 -0.06
C THR A 50 16.11 -2.11 1.30
N ILE A 51 15.12 -2.98 1.50
CA ILE A 51 14.92 -3.64 2.81
C ILE A 51 16.04 -4.63 3.12
N ASP A 52 16.58 -5.31 2.14
CA ASP A 52 17.73 -6.22 2.33
C ASP A 52 18.97 -5.45 2.81
N TYR A 53 19.16 -4.20 2.34
CA TYR A 53 20.24 -3.34 2.81
C TYR A 53 20.11 -2.97 4.30
N PHE A 54 18.89 -2.63 4.75
CA PHE A 54 18.63 -2.26 6.14
C PHE A 54 18.49 -3.47 7.07
N GLY A 55 18.09 -4.62 6.54
CA GLY A 55 17.86 -5.84 7.33
C GLY A 55 16.83 -5.60 8.43
N LYS A 56 17.21 -5.88 9.69
CA LYS A 56 16.34 -5.69 10.85
C LYS A 56 16.26 -4.26 11.38
N HIS A 57 16.95 -3.30 10.77
CA HIS A 57 17.03 -1.91 11.23
C HIS A 57 16.06 -0.98 10.48
N ILE A 58 14.91 -1.50 10.10
CA ILE A 58 13.85 -0.74 9.44
C ILE A 58 12.50 -1.04 10.10
N CYS A 59 11.69 -0.02 10.25
CA CYS A 59 10.29 -0.16 10.61
C CYS A 59 9.42 0.57 9.59
N TYR A 60 8.19 0.16 9.47
CA TYR A 60 7.23 0.66 8.49
C TYR A 60 6.08 1.34 9.21
N VAL A 61 5.65 2.48 8.69
CA VAL A 61 4.51 3.23 9.21
C VAL A 61 3.61 3.62 8.04
N ASN A 62 2.39 3.11 8.03
CA ASN A 62 1.37 3.47 7.05
C ASN A 62 0.33 4.38 7.69
N VAL A 63 0.17 5.58 7.13
CA VAL A 63 -0.82 6.56 7.58
C VAL A 63 -2.06 6.44 6.69
N MET A 64 -3.10 5.77 7.19
CA MET A 64 -4.36 5.58 6.47
C MET A 64 -5.28 6.79 6.66
N ARG A 65 -4.80 7.95 6.19
CA ARG A 65 -5.52 9.23 6.18
C ARG A 65 -5.38 9.90 4.84
N ASN A 66 -6.41 10.62 4.43
CA ASN A 66 -6.47 11.30 3.12
C ASN A 66 -6.12 10.34 1.97
N MET A 67 -6.64 9.12 2.05
CA MET A 67 -6.35 8.06 1.10
C MET A 67 -6.94 8.39 -0.27
N SER A 68 -6.06 8.73 -1.22
CA SER A 68 -6.43 9.05 -2.59
C SER A 68 -6.36 7.82 -3.49
N VAL A 69 -7.26 7.74 -4.46
CA VAL A 69 -7.16 6.78 -5.57
C VAL A 69 -6.12 7.20 -6.58
N SER A 70 -5.78 8.48 -6.62
CA SER A 70 -4.81 9.04 -7.55
C SER A 70 -3.38 8.78 -7.09
N CYS A 71 -2.50 8.60 -8.06
CA CYS A 71 -1.07 8.55 -7.81
C CYS A 71 -0.53 9.97 -7.57
N ASP A 72 0.47 10.13 -6.72
CA ASP A 72 1.15 11.41 -6.49
C ASP A 72 1.67 12.08 -7.78
N CYS A 73 1.91 11.27 -8.82
CA CYS A 73 2.33 11.74 -10.14
C CYS A 73 1.20 12.37 -10.97
N GLU A 74 -0.05 12.25 -10.56
CA GLU A 74 -1.21 12.85 -11.27
C GLU A 74 -1.35 14.35 -10.98
N GLY A 75 -0.75 14.83 -9.89
CA GLY A 75 -0.71 16.25 -9.54
C GLY A 75 -2.09 16.90 -9.50
N LEU A 76 -2.29 17.96 -10.29
CA LEU A 76 -3.56 18.70 -10.34
C LEU A 76 -4.74 17.91 -10.94
N ALA A 77 -4.48 16.80 -11.61
CA ALA A 77 -5.51 15.91 -12.16
C ALA A 77 -5.98 14.84 -11.15
N ALA A 78 -5.47 14.90 -9.91
CA ALA A 78 -5.83 13.93 -8.87
C ALA A 78 -7.32 14.02 -8.52
N GLU A 79 -7.95 12.86 -8.40
CA GLU A 79 -9.33 12.74 -7.95
C GLU A 79 -9.49 13.18 -6.49
N PRO A 80 -10.63 13.74 -6.10
CA PRO A 80 -10.91 14.10 -4.73
C PRO A 80 -10.81 12.89 -3.78
N VAL A 81 -10.30 13.13 -2.58
CA VAL A 81 -10.32 12.13 -1.50
C VAL A 81 -11.76 11.98 -0.99
N VAL A 82 -12.25 10.75 -0.98
CA VAL A 82 -13.60 10.42 -0.50
C VAL A 82 -13.61 9.35 0.59
N THR A 83 -12.52 8.58 0.70
CA THR A 83 -12.41 7.48 1.66
C THR A 83 -12.19 8.02 3.07
N PRO A 84 -12.93 7.52 4.08
CA PRO A 84 -12.74 7.92 5.47
C PRO A 84 -11.31 7.68 5.98
N ASN A 85 -10.89 8.51 6.93
CA ASN A 85 -9.63 8.29 7.64
C ASN A 85 -9.78 7.15 8.64
N VAL A 86 -8.78 6.26 8.71
CA VAL A 86 -8.74 5.14 9.66
C VAL A 86 -7.81 5.44 10.83
N GLY A 87 -6.51 5.62 10.55
CA GLY A 87 -5.51 5.78 11.58
C GLY A 87 -4.09 5.56 11.06
N ILE A 88 -3.24 5.09 11.96
CA ILE A 88 -1.82 4.85 11.67
C ILE A 88 -1.50 3.41 12.06
N LEU A 89 -0.86 2.67 11.17
CA LEU A 89 -0.33 1.34 11.42
C LEU A 89 1.19 1.39 11.46
N ALA A 90 1.79 0.56 12.32
CA ALA A 90 3.24 0.36 12.37
C ALA A 90 3.58 -1.12 12.46
N SER A 91 4.67 -1.54 11.82
CA SER A 91 5.17 -2.92 11.86
C SER A 91 6.66 -2.98 11.53
N MET A 92 7.31 -4.07 11.94
CA MET A 92 8.65 -4.44 11.48
C MET A 92 8.61 -5.37 10.26
N ASP A 93 7.41 -5.74 9.78
CA ASP A 93 7.17 -6.62 8.65
C ASP A 93 6.39 -5.87 7.57
N ILE A 94 7.05 -5.65 6.41
CA ILE A 94 6.50 -4.83 5.33
C ILE A 94 5.28 -5.48 4.67
N LEU A 95 5.27 -6.80 4.54
CA LEU A 95 4.13 -7.51 3.95
C LEU A 95 2.94 -7.49 4.91
N ALA A 96 3.19 -7.73 6.19
CA ALA A 96 2.14 -7.71 7.21
C ALA A 96 1.42 -6.36 7.28
N ILE A 97 2.16 -5.24 7.26
CA ILE A 97 1.52 -3.91 7.35
C ILE A 97 0.73 -3.57 6.08
N ASP A 98 1.27 -3.86 4.89
CA ASP A 98 0.56 -3.58 3.64
C ASP A 98 -0.66 -4.50 3.48
N GLN A 99 -0.56 -5.78 3.87
CA GLN A 99 -1.71 -6.70 3.92
C GLN A 99 -2.79 -6.19 4.87
N ALA A 100 -2.42 -5.77 6.08
CA ALA A 100 -3.36 -5.23 7.06
C ALA A 100 -4.09 -3.99 6.53
N CYS A 101 -3.38 -3.07 5.87
CA CYS A 101 -4.00 -1.89 5.26
C CYS A 101 -5.02 -2.26 4.18
N VAL A 102 -4.70 -3.20 3.31
CA VAL A 102 -5.63 -3.68 2.28
C VAL A 102 -6.85 -4.36 2.91
N ASP A 103 -6.65 -5.24 3.88
CA ASP A 103 -7.75 -5.92 4.58
C ASP A 103 -8.69 -4.93 5.29
N ILE A 104 -8.15 -3.85 5.88
CA ILE A 104 -8.96 -2.78 6.48
C ILE A 104 -9.79 -2.05 5.41
N ILE A 105 -9.20 -1.72 4.25
CA ILE A 105 -9.95 -1.11 3.14
C ILE A 105 -11.08 -2.03 2.69
N TYR A 106 -10.84 -3.34 2.58
CA TYR A 106 -11.86 -4.31 2.18
C TYR A 106 -12.93 -4.54 3.25
N ALA A 107 -12.64 -4.24 4.52
CA ALA A 107 -13.61 -4.31 5.61
C ALA A 107 -14.54 -3.09 5.70
N MET A 108 -14.24 -1.98 5.01
CA MET A 108 -15.10 -0.79 4.95
C MET A 108 -16.41 -1.10 4.22
N LYS A 109 -17.42 -0.26 4.44
CA LYS A 109 -18.67 -0.33 3.69
C LYS A 109 -18.46 -0.06 2.21
N PRO A 110 -19.30 -0.64 1.32
CA PRO A 110 -19.13 -0.47 -0.13
C PRO A 110 -19.11 0.98 -0.60
N GLU A 111 -19.88 1.86 0.03
CA GLU A 111 -19.90 3.29 -0.27
C GLU A 111 -18.64 4.05 0.16
N GLU A 112 -17.88 3.50 1.11
CA GLU A 112 -16.65 4.11 1.65
C GLU A 112 -15.39 3.67 0.91
N ASN A 113 -15.36 2.41 0.41
CA ASN A 113 -14.17 1.81 -0.17
C ASN A 113 -14.21 1.66 -1.69
N LYS A 114 -15.35 1.93 -2.34
CA LYS A 114 -15.56 1.63 -3.77
C LYS A 114 -14.40 2.08 -4.64
N ALA A 115 -14.00 3.33 -4.51
CA ALA A 115 -12.97 3.92 -5.38
C ALA A 115 -11.59 3.27 -5.18
N LEU A 116 -11.18 3.04 -3.91
CA LEU A 116 -9.90 2.38 -3.61
C LEU A 116 -9.91 0.91 -4.04
N LYS A 117 -11.00 0.20 -3.76
CA LYS A 117 -11.16 -1.21 -4.13
C LYS A 117 -11.11 -1.38 -5.64
N GLU A 118 -11.85 -0.56 -6.40
CA GLU A 118 -11.81 -0.55 -7.86
C GLU A 118 -10.38 -0.30 -8.37
N ARG A 119 -9.65 0.64 -7.80
CA ARG A 119 -8.25 0.90 -8.15
C ARG A 119 -7.35 -0.30 -7.89
N ILE A 120 -7.49 -0.96 -6.73
CA ILE A 120 -6.70 -2.15 -6.37
C ILE A 120 -6.98 -3.29 -7.37
N GLU A 121 -8.26 -3.54 -7.65
CA GLU A 121 -8.67 -4.66 -8.51
C GLU A 121 -8.33 -4.42 -9.98
N THR A 122 -8.64 -3.24 -10.53
CA THR A 122 -8.40 -2.94 -11.95
C THR A 122 -6.93 -2.75 -12.29
N ARG A 123 -6.08 -2.52 -11.29
CA ARG A 123 -4.62 -2.38 -11.46
C ARG A 123 -3.83 -3.59 -10.94
N HIS A 124 -4.50 -4.72 -10.75
CA HIS A 124 -3.88 -5.96 -10.25
C HIS A 124 -3.06 -5.74 -8.95
N GLY A 125 -3.52 -4.83 -8.08
CA GLY A 125 -2.78 -4.40 -6.88
C GLY A 125 -2.44 -5.54 -5.92
N HIS A 126 -3.26 -6.59 -5.85
CA HIS A 126 -2.97 -7.79 -5.05
C HIS A 126 -1.68 -8.49 -5.47
N ARG A 127 -1.21 -8.29 -6.70
CA ARG A 127 0.09 -8.82 -7.14
C ARG A 127 1.26 -8.28 -6.30
N GLN A 128 1.18 -7.06 -5.80
CA GLN A 128 2.19 -6.54 -4.87
C GLN A 128 2.34 -7.43 -3.63
N LEU A 129 1.22 -7.82 -3.01
CA LEU A 129 1.23 -8.65 -1.80
C LEU A 129 1.71 -10.07 -2.08
N SER A 130 1.16 -10.71 -3.12
CA SER A 130 1.54 -12.07 -3.48
C SER A 130 3.02 -12.16 -3.88
N TYR A 131 3.52 -11.18 -4.63
CA TYR A 131 4.90 -11.17 -5.07
C TYR A 131 5.89 -10.85 -3.93
N MET A 132 5.54 -9.94 -3.01
CA MET A 132 6.33 -9.77 -1.79
C MET A 132 6.47 -11.08 -1.01
N LYS A 133 5.41 -11.88 -0.93
CA LYS A 133 5.45 -13.20 -0.29
C LYS A 133 6.36 -14.17 -1.04
N GLU A 134 6.29 -14.23 -2.36
CA GLU A 134 7.18 -15.03 -3.21
C GLU A 134 8.64 -14.64 -3.02
N LEU A 135 8.92 -13.35 -2.86
CA LEU A 135 10.27 -12.82 -2.60
C LEU A 135 10.74 -13.00 -1.15
N GLY A 136 9.90 -13.55 -0.25
CA GLY A 136 10.24 -13.73 1.16
C GLY A 136 10.41 -12.42 1.94
N MET A 137 9.64 -11.38 1.59
CA MET A 137 9.77 -10.06 2.21
C MET A 137 9.03 -9.93 3.54
N GLY A 138 8.30 -10.94 3.98
CA GLY A 138 7.55 -10.93 5.24
C GLY A 138 6.41 -11.94 5.25
N ASN A 139 5.46 -11.73 6.15
CA ASN A 139 4.32 -12.61 6.37
C ASN A 139 3.00 -11.92 5.97
N ASP A 140 2.13 -12.66 5.29
CA ASP A 140 0.76 -12.24 4.97
C ASP A 140 -0.24 -12.50 6.12
N ARG A 141 0.22 -13.10 7.21
CA ARG A 141 -0.54 -13.30 8.44
C ARG A 141 -0.01 -12.40 9.55
N TYR A 142 -0.90 -11.68 10.20
CA TYR A 142 -0.57 -10.67 11.20
C TYR A 142 -1.57 -10.68 12.36
N VAL A 143 -1.25 -9.95 13.41
CA VAL A 143 -2.15 -9.61 14.51
C VAL A 143 -2.21 -8.09 14.59
N LEU A 144 -3.41 -7.52 14.62
CA LEU A 144 -3.61 -6.11 14.92
C LEU A 144 -3.74 -5.91 16.42
N ILE A 145 -3.00 -4.94 16.95
CA ILE A 145 -3.06 -4.52 18.35
C ILE A 145 -3.43 -3.03 18.36
N ASP A 146 -4.50 -2.71 19.07
CA ASP A 146 -4.95 -1.34 19.27
C ASP A 146 -4.20 -0.72 20.45
N LEU A 147 -3.26 0.18 20.16
CA LEU A 147 -2.41 0.82 21.17
C LEU A 147 -3.17 1.91 21.95
N ASP A 148 -4.24 2.45 21.40
CA ASP A 148 -5.05 3.50 22.03
C ASP A 148 -6.09 2.91 23.00
N ASN A 149 -6.28 1.58 22.98
CA ASN A 149 -7.28 0.87 23.77
C ASN A 149 -6.68 -0.36 24.46
N ASP A 150 -5.84 -0.12 25.44
CA ASP A 150 -5.23 -1.12 26.33
C ASP A 150 -4.52 -2.30 25.61
N GLU A 151 -3.95 -2.05 24.45
CA GLU A 151 -3.24 -3.03 23.64
C GLU A 151 -4.07 -4.28 23.29
N VAL A 152 -5.38 -4.12 23.15
CA VAL A 152 -6.25 -5.25 22.81
C VAL A 152 -6.05 -5.71 21.38
N ARG A 153 -6.22 -7.01 21.18
CA ARG A 153 -6.25 -7.58 19.84
C ARG A 153 -7.56 -7.23 19.13
N ILE A 154 -7.44 -6.69 17.92
CA ILE A 154 -8.58 -6.32 17.07
C ILE A 154 -8.48 -6.97 15.69
N TYR A 155 -9.50 -6.81 14.89
CA TYR A 155 -9.60 -7.29 13.51
C TYR A 155 -9.82 -6.12 12.56
N PRO A 156 -9.57 -6.25 11.24
CA PRO A 156 -9.81 -5.18 10.25
C PRO A 156 -11.21 -4.56 10.34
N LYS A 157 -12.23 -5.38 10.57
CA LYS A 157 -13.62 -4.92 10.76
C LYS A 157 -13.82 -4.01 11.97
N ASP A 158 -12.98 -4.15 12.99
CA ASP A 158 -13.07 -3.32 14.20
C ASP A 158 -12.50 -1.93 13.96
N CYS A 159 -11.50 -1.81 13.09
CA CYS A 159 -10.91 -0.54 12.67
C CYS A 159 -11.88 0.38 11.90
N VAL A 160 -12.97 -0.18 11.36
CA VAL A 160 -13.87 0.55 10.45
C VAL A 160 -15.29 0.74 10.99
N LYS A 161 -15.56 0.36 12.27
CA LYS A 161 -16.91 0.42 12.85
C LYS A 161 -17.48 1.83 12.96
N ASP A 162 -16.65 2.79 13.37
CA ASP A 162 -17.07 4.14 13.76
C ASP A 162 -16.39 5.22 12.90
N LEU A 163 -16.08 4.89 11.64
CA LEU A 163 -15.46 5.85 10.73
C LEU A 163 -16.40 7.02 10.43
N LYS A 164 -15.85 8.23 10.54
CA LYS A 164 -16.54 9.44 10.13
C LYS A 164 -16.39 9.61 8.61
N PRO A 165 -17.46 9.97 7.89
CA PRO A 165 -17.35 10.32 6.48
C PRO A 165 -16.25 11.36 6.24
N PHE A 166 -15.53 11.22 5.14
CA PHE A 166 -14.47 12.16 4.81
C PHE A 166 -15.00 13.60 4.71
N GLY A 167 -14.32 14.55 5.33
CA GLY A 167 -14.69 15.97 5.29
C GLY A 167 -15.83 16.39 6.22
N LYS A 168 -16.27 15.53 7.14
CA LYS A 168 -17.28 15.86 8.17
C LYS A 168 -16.70 15.84 9.57
#